data_645afb8a95e18b39ad59b17726d9261f
#
_entry.id   645afb8a95e18b39ad59b17726d9261f
#
_cell.length_a   1.000
_cell.length_b   1.000
_cell.length_c   1.000
_cell.angle_alpha   90.00
_cell.angle_beta   90.00
_cell.angle_gamma   90.00
#
_symmetry.space_group_name_H-M   'P 1'
#
loop_
_entity.id
_entity.type
_entity.pdbx_description
1 polymer ?
#
loop_
_entity_poly.entity_id
_entity_poly.type
_entity_poly.pdbx_seq_one_letter_code
_entity_poly.pdbx_strand_id
1 'polypeptide(L)'
;MTENLNTNIAVLNATSEEINNHLFRKAHTALGFSSALIGSGMMFDFEMFQEIAPRLSGSDLAKAAEMELLKENIYTEYMEEIVCYCKKTDDTSGYSKERQRWLGSQYRSSILALQQFPIAFLQGKWDLCEKLFQWLLPSRFLLILYITICAVAMTFLEWPLATKWYALLAVLFITFLMAMPEGEISRKFRSAFWSLPILVVTSSMSHITRIFKRKKKRKAAK
;
A
#
# COMPACT_ATOMS: atom_id res chain seq x y z
N MET A 1 14.73 -7.16 -2.96
CA MET A 1 14.94 -6.78 -4.38
C MET A 1 14.21 -7.71 -5.32
N THR A 2 13.83 -7.25 -6.50
CA THR A 2 13.12 -8.06 -7.51
C THR A 2 14.14 -8.69 -8.46
N GLU A 3 14.07 -10.01 -8.65
CA GLU A 3 14.99 -10.74 -9.56
C GLU A 3 14.65 -10.53 -11.05
N ASN A 4 13.36 -10.46 -11.38
CA ASN A 4 12.91 -10.37 -12.76
C ASN A 4 12.43 -8.96 -13.13
N LEU A 5 13.18 -8.26 -13.95
CA LEU A 5 12.84 -6.93 -14.48
C LEU A 5 12.64 -6.99 -16.02
N ASN A 6 12.09 -8.11 -16.50
CA ASN A 6 11.98 -8.38 -17.94
C ASN A 6 10.69 -7.82 -18.56
N THR A 7 9.69 -7.56 -17.75
CA THR A 7 8.40 -7.01 -18.22
C THR A 7 8.10 -5.67 -17.56
N ASN A 8 7.37 -4.80 -18.27
CA ASN A 8 6.92 -3.52 -17.73
C ASN A 8 6.13 -3.68 -16.42
N ILE A 9 5.37 -4.77 -16.27
CA ILE A 9 4.58 -5.09 -15.08
C ILE A 9 5.51 -5.40 -13.90
N ALA A 10 6.53 -6.23 -14.10
CA ALA A 10 7.50 -6.54 -13.06
C ALA A 10 8.28 -5.30 -12.61
N VAL A 11 8.68 -4.44 -13.56
CA VAL A 11 9.35 -3.16 -13.27
C VAL A 11 8.45 -2.24 -12.45
N LEU A 12 7.18 -2.08 -12.82
CA LEU A 12 6.23 -1.24 -12.08
C LEU A 12 5.94 -1.79 -10.68
N ASN A 13 5.85 -3.11 -10.53
CA ASN A 13 5.72 -3.76 -9.22
C ASN A 13 6.97 -3.52 -8.35
N ALA A 14 8.15 -3.72 -8.92
CA ALA A 14 9.41 -3.48 -8.23
C ALA A 14 9.53 -2.02 -7.76
N THR A 15 9.26 -1.06 -8.66
CA THR A 15 9.27 0.36 -8.32
C THR A 15 8.27 0.69 -7.21
N SER A 16 7.05 0.15 -7.29
CA SER A 16 6.03 0.37 -6.24
C SER A 16 6.47 -0.19 -4.89
N GLU A 17 7.18 -1.31 -4.86
CA GLU A 17 7.69 -1.90 -3.63
C GLU A 17 8.85 -1.10 -3.05
N GLU A 18 9.79 -0.63 -3.89
CA GLU A 18 10.89 0.21 -3.44
C GLU A 18 10.39 1.55 -2.88
N ILE A 19 9.42 2.18 -3.53
CA ILE A 19 8.76 3.36 -2.97
C ILE A 19 8.11 3.06 -1.60
N ASN A 20 7.51 1.87 -1.43
CA ASN A 20 6.99 1.45 -0.14
C ASN A 20 8.10 1.23 0.90
N ASN A 21 9.23 0.65 0.49
CA ASN A 21 10.39 0.46 1.35
C ASN A 21 10.89 1.81 1.87
N HIS A 22 11.02 2.80 0.99
CA HIS A 22 11.48 4.13 1.39
C HIS A 22 10.48 4.86 2.27
N LEU A 23 9.19 4.93 1.89
CA LEU A 23 8.19 5.77 2.57
C LEU A 23 7.61 5.12 3.83
N PHE A 24 7.28 3.80 3.80
CA PHE A 24 6.53 3.14 4.87
C PHE A 24 7.36 2.17 5.71
N ARG A 25 8.66 2.04 5.43
CA ARG A 25 9.56 1.20 6.22
C ARG A 25 10.75 2.00 6.69
N LYS A 26 11.66 2.40 5.80
CA LYS A 26 12.86 3.16 6.15
C LYS A 26 12.51 4.47 6.86
N ALA A 27 11.63 5.28 6.29
CA ALA A 27 11.25 6.55 6.88
C ALA A 27 10.53 6.39 8.23
N HIS A 28 9.70 5.35 8.40
CA HIS A 28 9.03 5.06 9.68
C HIS A 28 10.04 4.65 10.76
N THR A 29 10.95 3.72 10.44
CA THR A 29 12.04 3.35 11.34
C THR A 29 12.89 4.57 11.73
N ALA A 30 13.23 5.44 10.77
CA ALA A 30 13.99 6.66 11.03
C ALA A 30 13.25 7.68 11.92
N LEU A 31 11.91 7.68 11.90
CA LEU A 31 11.06 8.51 12.75
C LEU A 31 10.72 7.86 14.10
N GLY A 32 11.18 6.65 14.37
CA GLY A 32 10.89 5.90 15.59
C GLY A 32 9.53 5.22 15.62
N PHE A 33 8.86 5.07 14.46
CA PHE A 33 7.63 4.30 14.31
C PHE A 33 7.91 2.88 13.82
N SER A 34 7.02 1.96 14.14
CA SER A 34 7.11 0.58 13.66
C SER A 34 7.00 0.49 12.14
N SER A 35 7.93 -0.24 11.56
CA SER A 35 7.94 -0.54 10.12
C SER A 35 6.77 -1.44 9.72
N ALA A 36 6.33 -1.33 8.48
CA ALA A 36 5.32 -2.21 7.90
C ALA A 36 5.91 -3.60 7.60
N LEU A 37 5.23 -4.66 8.02
CA LEU A 37 5.57 -6.03 7.68
C LEU A 37 5.13 -6.39 6.25
N ILE A 38 5.96 -7.17 5.58
CA ILE A 38 5.67 -7.77 4.27
C ILE A 38 5.73 -9.27 4.39
N GLY A 39 4.93 -9.96 3.58
CA GLY A 39 4.88 -11.41 3.58
C GLY A 39 6.19 -12.15 3.23
N SER A 40 7.25 -11.43 2.83
CA SER A 40 8.57 -11.98 2.53
C SER A 40 9.67 -11.22 3.27
N GLY A 41 10.68 -11.94 3.78
CA GLY A 41 11.82 -11.33 4.48
C GLY A 41 11.49 -10.80 5.88
N MET A 42 10.54 -11.41 6.58
CA MET A 42 10.26 -11.13 7.99
C MET A 42 11.07 -12.06 8.88
N MET A 43 11.62 -11.50 9.95
CA MET A 43 12.25 -12.26 11.02
C MET A 43 11.56 -11.93 12.34
N PHE A 44 11.34 -12.95 13.15
CA PHE A 44 10.73 -12.83 14.46
C PHE A 44 11.59 -13.57 15.48
N ASP A 45 11.59 -13.08 16.70
CA ASP A 45 12.01 -13.90 17.82
C ASP A 45 11.10 -15.11 17.95
N PHE A 46 11.67 -16.28 18.20
CA PHE A 46 10.92 -17.54 18.16
C PHE A 46 9.89 -17.65 19.29
N GLU A 47 10.27 -17.30 20.50
CA GLU A 47 9.40 -17.38 21.68
C GLU A 47 8.22 -16.41 21.54
N MET A 48 8.51 -15.17 21.18
CA MET A 48 7.50 -14.17 20.89
C MET A 48 6.55 -14.61 19.75
N PHE A 49 7.10 -15.19 18.69
CA PHE A 49 6.25 -15.65 17.56
C PHE A 49 5.33 -16.81 17.96
N GLN A 50 5.79 -17.73 18.83
CA GLN A 50 4.93 -18.78 19.37
C GLN A 50 3.73 -18.23 20.15
N GLU A 51 3.91 -17.13 20.87
CA GLU A 51 2.81 -16.49 21.62
C GLU A 51 1.78 -15.79 20.72
N ILE A 52 2.22 -15.15 19.67
CA ILE A 52 1.30 -14.40 18.76
C ILE A 52 0.69 -15.29 17.68
N ALA A 53 1.38 -16.35 17.24
CA ALA A 53 0.96 -17.20 16.13
C ALA A 53 -0.48 -17.76 16.27
N PRO A 54 -0.94 -18.23 17.44
CA PRO A 54 -2.31 -18.71 17.62
C PRO A 54 -3.38 -17.61 17.45
N ARG A 55 -3.00 -16.34 17.66
CA ARG A 55 -3.90 -15.18 17.56
C ARG A 55 -3.98 -14.66 16.11
N LEU A 56 -3.05 -15.07 15.25
CA LEU A 56 -3.02 -14.62 13.86
C LEU A 56 -4.19 -15.21 13.09
N SER A 57 -5.03 -14.35 12.55
CA SER A 57 -6.20 -14.74 11.77
C SER A 57 -6.41 -13.84 10.55
N GLY A 58 -7.04 -14.39 9.52
CA GLY A 58 -7.40 -13.63 8.33
C GLY A 58 -6.59 -14.01 7.09
N SER A 59 -6.81 -13.27 6.02
CA SER A 59 -6.20 -13.55 4.70
C SER A 59 -4.86 -12.85 4.50
N ASP A 60 -4.45 -12.00 5.43
CA ASP A 60 -3.21 -11.23 5.39
C ASP A 60 -2.52 -11.36 6.75
N LEU A 61 -1.70 -12.40 6.85
CA LEU A 61 -1.01 -12.75 8.10
C LEU A 61 0.02 -11.69 8.51
N ALA A 62 0.62 -10.99 7.54
CA ALA A 62 1.58 -9.93 7.85
C ALA A 62 0.88 -8.78 8.61
N LYS A 63 -0.28 -8.32 8.13
CA LYS A 63 -1.06 -7.29 8.84
C LYS A 63 -1.63 -7.78 10.17
N ALA A 64 -2.00 -9.06 10.26
CA ALA A 64 -2.44 -9.63 11.53
C ALA A 64 -1.30 -9.65 12.57
N ALA A 65 -0.09 -10.06 12.15
CA ALA A 65 1.09 -10.03 13.01
C ALA A 65 1.43 -8.57 13.42
N GLU A 66 1.42 -7.64 12.47
CA GLU A 66 1.64 -6.21 12.72
C GLU A 66 0.69 -5.67 13.80
N MET A 67 -0.59 -6.02 13.73
CA MET A 67 -1.58 -5.62 14.74
C MET A 67 -1.30 -6.21 16.12
N GLU A 68 -0.96 -7.50 16.21
CA GLU A 68 -0.70 -8.14 17.50
C GLU A 68 0.59 -7.58 18.14
N LEU A 69 1.66 -7.38 17.34
CA LEU A 69 2.90 -6.76 17.84
C LEU A 69 2.66 -5.35 18.39
N LEU A 70 1.91 -4.52 17.65
CA LEU A 70 1.61 -3.16 18.07
C LEU A 70 0.69 -3.08 19.30
N LYS A 71 -0.20 -4.06 19.50
CA LYS A 71 -0.98 -4.18 20.73
C LYS A 71 -0.11 -4.45 21.96
N GLU A 72 0.92 -5.25 21.79
CA GLU A 72 1.92 -5.57 22.82
C GLU A 72 3.01 -4.50 22.95
N ASN A 73 2.95 -3.41 22.16
CA ASN A 73 3.97 -2.36 22.03
C ASN A 73 5.35 -2.91 21.61
N ILE A 74 5.36 -3.94 20.77
CA ILE A 74 6.57 -4.50 20.20
C ILE A 74 6.92 -3.76 18.92
N TYR A 75 8.11 -3.17 18.90
CA TYR A 75 8.59 -2.39 17.79
C TYR A 75 9.14 -3.30 16.67
N THR A 76 8.81 -2.94 15.43
CA THR A 76 9.31 -3.62 14.22
C THR A 76 10.26 -2.70 13.47
N GLU A 77 11.49 -3.16 13.23
CA GLU A 77 12.51 -2.40 12.54
C GLU A 77 12.68 -2.86 11.09
N TYR A 78 13.00 -1.91 10.20
CA TYR A 78 13.39 -2.20 8.83
C TYR A 78 14.91 -2.19 8.71
N MET A 79 15.47 -3.35 8.37
CA MET A 79 16.91 -3.53 8.16
C MET A 79 17.23 -3.38 6.65
N GLU A 80 17.80 -2.24 6.28
CA GLU A 80 18.14 -1.92 4.89
C GLU A 80 19.27 -2.78 4.34
N GLU A 81 20.20 -3.20 5.23
CA GLU A 81 21.38 -4.01 4.88
C GLU A 81 21.03 -5.43 4.47
N ILE A 82 19.87 -5.93 4.90
CA ILE A 82 19.43 -7.31 4.61
C ILE A 82 18.53 -7.31 3.37
N VAL A 83 19.05 -7.87 2.29
CA VAL A 83 18.35 -7.92 1.01
C VAL A 83 17.72 -9.27 0.77
N CYS A 84 16.40 -9.31 0.65
CA CYS A 84 15.65 -10.49 0.21
C CYS A 84 15.30 -10.39 -1.27
N TYR A 85 15.64 -11.41 -2.05
CA TYR A 85 15.31 -11.48 -3.47
C TYR A 85 13.98 -12.21 -3.67
N CYS A 86 13.07 -11.56 -4.38
CA CYS A 86 11.75 -12.11 -4.68
C CYS A 86 11.45 -12.03 -6.18
N LYS A 87 10.91 -13.10 -6.72
CA LYS A 87 10.40 -13.11 -8.09
C LYS A 87 8.99 -12.48 -8.12
N LYS A 88 8.81 -11.45 -8.92
CA LYS A 88 7.51 -10.79 -9.11
C LYS A 88 6.74 -11.43 -10.27
N THR A 89 5.42 -11.28 -10.23
CA THR A 89 4.52 -11.76 -11.28
C THR A 89 4.77 -11.01 -12.59
N ASP A 90 5.08 -11.76 -13.64
CA ASP A 90 5.34 -11.23 -14.98
C ASP A 90 4.09 -11.14 -15.85
N ASP A 91 3.03 -11.85 -15.46
CA ASP A 91 1.78 -11.99 -16.20
C ASP A 91 0.70 -11.00 -15.73
N THR A 92 -0.03 -10.43 -16.69
CA THR A 92 -1.12 -9.48 -16.46
C THR A 92 -2.25 -10.10 -15.64
N SER A 93 -2.54 -11.38 -15.84
CA SER A 93 -3.62 -12.08 -15.13
C SER A 93 -3.25 -12.34 -13.67
N GLY A 94 -2.00 -12.71 -13.40
CA GLY A 94 -1.43 -12.86 -12.07
C GLY A 94 -1.41 -11.53 -11.32
N TYR A 95 -0.94 -10.47 -11.96
CA TYR A 95 -0.96 -9.11 -11.42
C TYR A 95 -2.37 -8.66 -11.03
N SER A 96 -3.34 -8.87 -11.91
CA SER A 96 -4.74 -8.52 -11.63
C SER A 96 -5.31 -9.26 -10.42
N LYS A 97 -5.00 -10.57 -10.27
CA LYS A 97 -5.41 -11.38 -9.10
C LYS A 97 -4.74 -10.91 -7.81
N GLU A 98 -3.45 -10.64 -7.85
CA GLU A 98 -2.68 -10.13 -6.72
C GLU A 98 -3.20 -8.77 -6.27
N ARG A 99 -3.42 -7.87 -7.21
CA ARG A 99 -4.01 -6.55 -6.95
C ARG A 99 -5.40 -6.63 -6.34
N GLN A 100 -6.25 -7.56 -6.81
CA GLN A 100 -7.57 -7.80 -6.24
C GLN A 100 -7.50 -8.33 -4.80
N ARG A 101 -6.56 -9.23 -4.49
CA ARG A 101 -6.34 -9.73 -3.12
C ARG A 101 -5.90 -8.59 -2.22
N TRP A 102 -4.91 -7.80 -2.66
CA TRP A 102 -4.40 -6.65 -1.93
C TRP A 102 -5.50 -5.63 -1.61
N LEU A 103 -6.33 -5.27 -2.59
CA LEU A 103 -7.44 -4.33 -2.36
C LEU A 103 -8.50 -4.91 -1.42
N GLY A 104 -8.75 -6.21 -1.48
CA GLY A 104 -9.66 -6.88 -0.55
C GLY A 104 -9.12 -6.90 0.89
N SER A 105 -7.81 -7.05 1.07
CA SER A 105 -7.12 -6.93 2.34
C SER A 105 -7.17 -5.49 2.84
N GLN A 106 -6.83 -4.52 1.99
CA GLN A 106 -6.85 -3.09 2.34
C GLN A 106 -8.23 -2.64 2.84
N TYR A 107 -9.30 -3.01 2.15
CA TYR A 107 -10.67 -2.66 2.57
C TYR A 107 -11.02 -3.22 3.96
N ARG A 108 -10.66 -4.49 4.23
CA ARG A 108 -10.88 -5.09 5.56
C ARG A 108 -10.06 -4.39 6.64
N SER A 109 -8.80 -4.10 6.34
CA SER A 109 -7.91 -3.38 7.26
C SER A 109 -8.43 -1.97 7.57
N SER A 110 -8.99 -1.28 6.56
CA SER A 110 -9.58 0.05 6.77
C SER A 110 -10.81 0.01 7.70
N ILE A 111 -11.67 -1.00 7.58
CA ILE A 111 -12.80 -1.17 8.50
C ILE A 111 -12.31 -1.46 9.91
N LEU A 112 -11.33 -2.35 10.06
CA LEU A 112 -10.73 -2.67 11.34
C LEU A 112 -10.09 -1.43 11.98
N ALA A 113 -9.39 -0.63 11.17
CA ALA A 113 -8.76 0.61 11.59
C ALA A 113 -9.80 1.62 12.13
N LEU A 114 -10.94 1.78 11.45
CA LEU A 114 -12.02 2.65 11.92
C LEU A 114 -12.56 2.24 13.29
N GLN A 115 -12.62 0.93 13.57
CA GLN A 115 -13.11 0.41 14.84
C GLN A 115 -12.08 0.53 15.96
N GLN A 116 -10.80 0.30 15.65
CA GLN A 116 -9.72 0.24 16.64
C GLN A 116 -9.08 1.62 16.92
N PHE A 117 -9.12 2.54 15.96
CA PHE A 117 -8.47 3.84 16.07
C PHE A 117 -8.91 4.65 17.32
N PRO A 118 -10.21 4.80 17.63
CA PRO A 118 -10.62 5.54 18.81
C PRO A 118 -10.11 4.91 20.12
N ILE A 119 -10.09 3.57 20.18
CA ILE A 119 -9.61 2.82 21.35
C ILE A 119 -8.11 3.00 21.53
N ALA A 120 -7.33 2.84 20.45
CA ALA A 120 -5.89 3.03 20.45
C ALA A 120 -5.51 4.47 20.86
N PHE A 121 -6.25 5.46 20.35
CA PHE A 121 -6.04 6.87 20.68
C PHE A 121 -6.28 7.15 22.18
N LEU A 122 -7.37 6.64 22.76
CA LEU A 122 -7.68 6.79 24.18
C LEU A 122 -6.67 6.07 25.08
N GLN A 123 -6.07 4.98 24.58
CA GLN A 123 -5.01 4.23 25.30
C GLN A 123 -3.62 4.87 25.16
N GLY A 124 -3.46 5.92 24.37
CA GLY A 124 -2.18 6.57 24.11
C GLY A 124 -1.18 5.75 23.31
N LYS A 125 -1.65 4.73 22.57
CA LYS A 125 -0.80 3.85 21.72
C LYS A 125 -0.52 4.52 20.37
N TRP A 126 0.41 5.46 20.36
CA TRP A 126 0.66 6.33 19.20
C TRP A 126 1.14 5.56 17.97
N ASP A 127 2.00 4.55 18.14
CA ASP A 127 2.50 3.72 17.04
C ASP A 127 1.37 2.90 16.40
N LEU A 128 0.47 2.36 17.23
CA LEU A 128 -0.75 1.70 16.73
C LEU A 128 -1.68 2.69 16.02
N CYS A 129 -1.85 3.91 16.56
CA CYS A 129 -2.68 4.95 15.91
C CYS A 129 -2.12 5.32 14.54
N GLU A 130 -0.81 5.52 14.43
CA GLU A 130 -0.15 5.83 13.17
C GLU A 130 -0.39 4.72 12.14
N LYS A 131 -0.21 3.46 12.53
CA LYS A 131 -0.44 2.31 11.67
C LYS A 131 -1.90 2.18 11.22
N LEU A 132 -2.84 2.36 12.13
CA LEU A 132 -4.26 2.36 11.82
C LEU A 132 -4.62 3.49 10.85
N PHE A 133 -4.00 4.65 11.02
CA PHE A 133 -4.16 5.78 10.10
C PHE A 133 -3.64 5.43 8.70
N GLN A 134 -2.49 4.78 8.58
CA GLN A 134 -1.99 4.28 7.28
C GLN A 134 -2.99 3.33 6.60
N TRP A 135 -3.65 2.45 7.37
CA TRP A 135 -4.65 1.53 6.83
C TRP A 135 -5.95 2.22 6.41
N LEU A 136 -6.25 3.39 6.97
CA LEU A 136 -7.38 4.22 6.54
C LEU A 136 -7.11 4.93 5.22
N LEU A 137 -5.86 5.22 4.92
CA LEU A 137 -5.51 5.93 3.68
C LEU A 137 -5.91 5.10 2.45
N PRO A 138 -6.58 5.71 1.48
CA PRO A 138 -6.89 5.07 0.21
C PRO A 138 -5.60 4.75 -0.56
N SER A 139 -5.70 3.85 -1.53
CA SER A 139 -4.54 3.57 -2.39
C SER A 139 -4.03 4.86 -3.03
N ARG A 140 -2.71 5.00 -3.15
CA ARG A 140 -2.04 6.20 -3.69
C ARG A 140 -2.63 6.67 -5.02
N PHE A 141 -2.99 5.75 -5.90
CA PHE A 141 -3.63 6.08 -7.18
C PHE A 141 -5.01 6.74 -7.00
N LEU A 142 -5.82 6.25 -6.05
CA LEU A 142 -7.10 6.85 -5.75
C LEU A 142 -6.93 8.23 -5.10
N LEU A 143 -5.93 8.39 -4.24
CA LEU A 143 -5.61 9.67 -3.62
C LEU A 143 -5.21 10.72 -4.66
N ILE A 144 -4.28 10.38 -5.54
CA ILE A 144 -3.82 11.27 -6.63
C ILE A 144 -4.99 11.61 -7.55
N LEU A 145 -5.80 10.61 -7.94
CA LEU A 145 -6.97 10.81 -8.78
C LEU A 145 -7.97 11.77 -8.11
N TYR A 146 -8.26 11.56 -6.83
CA TYR A 146 -9.16 12.42 -6.06
C TYR A 146 -8.66 13.86 -6.00
N ILE A 147 -7.39 14.08 -5.64
CA ILE A 147 -6.78 15.42 -5.57
C ILE A 147 -6.81 16.08 -6.96
N THR A 148 -6.52 15.32 -8.04
CA THR A 148 -6.56 15.85 -9.41
C THR A 148 -7.98 16.27 -9.79
N ILE A 149 -9.00 15.48 -9.47
CA ILE A 149 -10.40 15.83 -9.74
C ILE A 149 -10.77 17.09 -8.95
N CYS A 150 -10.40 17.18 -7.68
CA CYS A 150 -10.64 18.37 -6.86
C CYS A 150 -9.94 19.62 -7.43
N ALA A 151 -8.67 19.49 -7.83
CA ALA A 151 -7.90 20.59 -8.43
C ALA A 151 -8.60 21.12 -9.69
N VAL A 152 -8.99 20.22 -10.59
CA VAL A 152 -9.68 20.58 -11.84
C VAL A 152 -11.06 21.19 -11.55
N ALA A 153 -11.86 20.60 -10.67
CA ALA A 153 -13.16 21.12 -10.32
C ALA A 153 -13.08 22.54 -9.72
N MET A 154 -12.13 22.76 -8.80
CA MET A 154 -11.94 24.06 -8.18
C MET A 154 -11.40 25.12 -9.15
N THR A 155 -10.74 24.73 -10.20
CA THR A 155 -10.32 25.68 -11.26
C THR A 155 -11.53 26.39 -11.89
N PHE A 156 -12.66 25.69 -12.01
CA PHE A 156 -13.90 26.25 -12.59
C PHE A 156 -14.81 26.92 -11.56
N LEU A 157 -14.67 26.56 -10.28
CA LEU A 157 -15.51 27.09 -9.21
C LEU A 157 -14.86 28.30 -8.51
N GLU A 158 -13.64 28.15 -8.02
CA GLU A 158 -12.90 29.15 -7.25
C GLU A 158 -11.40 29.01 -7.44
N TRP A 159 -10.82 29.88 -8.25
CA TRP A 159 -9.40 29.87 -8.56
C TRP A 159 -8.46 29.90 -7.31
N PRO A 160 -8.71 30.73 -6.26
CA PRO A 160 -7.85 30.72 -5.07
C PRO A 160 -7.81 29.38 -4.33
N LEU A 161 -8.89 28.62 -4.35
CA LEU A 161 -8.90 27.27 -3.77
C LEU A 161 -8.21 26.24 -4.67
N ALA A 162 -8.28 26.41 -5.99
CA ALA A 162 -7.57 25.54 -6.92
C ALA A 162 -6.06 25.53 -6.70
N THR A 163 -5.46 26.68 -6.37
CA THR A 163 -4.00 26.81 -6.11
C THR A 163 -3.55 25.89 -4.97
N LYS A 164 -4.34 25.72 -3.91
CA LYS A 164 -4.04 24.82 -2.77
C LYS A 164 -4.00 23.35 -3.22
N TRP A 165 -4.93 22.95 -4.08
CA TRP A 165 -4.98 21.58 -4.62
C TRP A 165 -3.81 21.31 -5.58
N TYR A 166 -3.43 22.28 -6.42
CA TYR A 166 -2.24 22.16 -7.27
C TYR A 166 -0.94 22.14 -6.44
N ALA A 167 -0.85 22.93 -5.36
CA ALA A 167 0.29 22.88 -4.45
C ALA A 167 0.39 21.48 -3.78
N LEU A 168 -0.73 20.90 -3.36
CA LEU A 168 -0.76 19.55 -2.80
C LEU A 168 -0.33 18.48 -3.82
N LEU A 169 -0.76 18.60 -5.09
CA LEU A 169 -0.27 17.74 -6.17
C LEU A 169 1.23 17.88 -6.40
N ALA A 170 1.75 19.10 -6.37
CA ALA A 170 3.18 19.35 -6.51
C ALA A 170 3.98 18.70 -5.38
N VAL A 171 3.54 18.84 -4.13
CA VAL A 171 4.18 18.20 -2.96
C VAL A 171 4.15 16.68 -3.11
N LEU A 172 3.01 16.10 -3.49
CA LEU A 172 2.92 14.65 -3.74
C LEU A 172 3.87 14.20 -4.84
N PHE A 173 3.97 14.94 -5.93
CA PHE A 173 4.86 14.63 -7.03
C PHE A 173 6.33 14.68 -6.61
N ILE A 174 6.72 15.72 -5.86
CA ILE A 174 8.09 15.84 -5.31
C ILE A 174 8.40 14.68 -4.38
N THR A 175 7.48 14.32 -3.47
CA THR A 175 7.64 13.17 -2.56
C THR A 175 7.83 11.87 -3.34
N PHE A 176 7.08 11.69 -4.43
CA PHE A 176 7.24 10.53 -5.31
C PHE A 176 8.61 10.50 -6.00
N LEU A 177 9.09 11.65 -6.48
CA LEU A 177 10.41 11.75 -7.10
C LEU A 177 11.53 11.42 -6.10
N MET A 178 11.42 11.94 -4.87
CA MET A 178 12.40 11.66 -3.80
C MET A 178 12.39 10.18 -3.35
N ALA A 179 11.24 9.53 -3.42
CA ALA A 179 11.11 8.12 -3.06
C ALA A 179 11.44 7.15 -4.21
N MET A 180 11.80 7.67 -5.39
CA MET A 180 12.11 6.82 -6.54
C MET A 180 13.45 6.12 -6.35
N PRO A 181 13.50 4.79 -6.55
CA PRO A 181 14.74 4.04 -6.44
C PRO A 181 15.77 4.47 -7.48
N GLU A 182 17.02 4.38 -7.12
CA GLU A 182 18.15 4.64 -8.03
C GLU A 182 18.52 3.38 -8.83
N GLY A 183 19.29 3.57 -9.91
CA GLY A 183 19.89 2.48 -10.66
C GLY A 183 19.05 1.88 -11.79
N GLU A 184 19.08 0.57 -11.94
CA GLU A 184 18.49 -0.15 -13.08
C GLU A 184 16.96 -0.05 -13.11
N ILE A 185 16.32 -0.09 -11.95
CA ILE A 185 14.86 0.04 -11.79
C ILE A 185 14.40 1.39 -12.32
N SER A 186 15.10 2.47 -11.98
CA SER A 186 14.76 3.83 -12.45
C SER A 186 14.89 3.98 -13.96
N ARG A 187 15.92 3.39 -14.57
CA ARG A 187 16.08 3.40 -16.03
C ARG A 187 14.96 2.65 -16.76
N LYS A 188 14.62 1.45 -16.28
CA LYS A 188 13.53 0.64 -16.85
C LYS A 188 12.16 1.24 -16.58
N PHE A 189 11.97 1.91 -15.44
CA PHE A 189 10.73 2.59 -15.08
C PHE A 189 10.34 3.66 -16.10
N ARG A 190 11.29 4.44 -16.61
CA ARG A 190 11.01 5.46 -17.64
C ARG A 190 10.31 4.87 -18.88
N SER A 191 10.73 3.70 -19.33
CA SER A 191 10.06 3.01 -20.45
C SER A 191 8.74 2.37 -20.05
N ALA A 192 8.64 1.83 -18.83
CA ALA A 192 7.44 1.20 -18.31
C ALA A 192 6.36 2.24 -17.92
N PHE A 193 6.72 3.50 -17.67
CA PHE A 193 5.82 4.58 -17.27
C PHE A 193 4.66 4.79 -18.26
N TRP A 194 4.93 4.70 -19.56
CA TRP A 194 3.91 4.81 -20.60
C TRP A 194 2.88 3.67 -20.58
N SER A 195 3.19 2.56 -19.88
CA SER A 195 2.25 1.44 -19.67
C SER A 195 1.34 1.66 -18.45
N LEU A 196 1.62 2.64 -17.59
CA LEU A 196 0.83 2.94 -16.39
C LEU A 196 -0.66 3.21 -16.69
N PRO A 197 -1.04 4.05 -17.67
CA PRO A 197 -2.45 4.32 -17.96
C PRO A 197 -3.21 3.04 -18.29
N ILE A 198 -2.61 2.14 -19.08
CA ILE A 198 -3.21 0.85 -19.46
C ILE A 198 -3.41 -0.04 -18.23
N LEU A 199 -2.41 -0.12 -17.34
CA LEU A 199 -2.48 -0.92 -16.12
C LEU A 199 -3.50 -0.36 -15.11
N VAL A 200 -3.60 0.96 -15.00
CA VAL A 200 -4.62 1.62 -14.16
C VAL A 200 -6.01 1.34 -14.70
N VAL A 201 -6.24 1.47 -16.00
CA VAL A 201 -7.53 1.19 -16.63
C VAL A 201 -7.91 -0.28 -16.49
N THR A 202 -7.00 -1.22 -16.79
CA THR A 202 -7.27 -2.67 -16.66
C THR A 202 -7.51 -3.07 -15.21
N SER A 203 -6.76 -2.52 -14.26
CA SER A 203 -6.97 -2.73 -12.82
C SER A 203 -8.33 -2.19 -12.37
N SER A 204 -8.73 -1.00 -12.81
CA SER A 204 -10.00 -0.37 -12.48
C SER A 204 -11.19 -1.11 -13.10
N MET A 205 -11.09 -1.53 -14.35
CA MET A 205 -12.12 -2.35 -15.01
C MET A 205 -12.33 -3.71 -14.34
N SER A 206 -11.26 -4.33 -13.83
CA SER A 206 -11.37 -5.57 -13.08
C SER A 206 -12.16 -5.41 -11.77
N HIS A 207 -12.12 -4.24 -11.15
CA HIS A 207 -12.92 -3.86 -9.99
C HIS A 207 -14.41 -3.74 -10.34
N ILE A 208 -14.72 -3.00 -11.37
CA ILE A 208 -16.10 -2.75 -11.84
C ILE A 208 -16.76 -4.08 -12.21
N THR A 209 -16.09 -4.92 -12.98
CA THR A 209 -16.60 -6.25 -13.37
C THR A 209 -16.85 -7.18 -12.18
N ARG A 210 -16.04 -7.09 -11.12
CA ARG A 210 -16.23 -7.90 -9.90
C ARG A 210 -17.45 -7.45 -9.09
N ILE A 211 -17.68 -6.14 -8.98
CA ILE A 211 -18.87 -5.58 -8.32
C ILE A 211 -20.14 -6.05 -9.06
N PHE A 212 -20.15 -6.00 -10.38
CA PHE A 212 -21.29 -6.47 -11.19
C PHE A 212 -21.49 -7.99 -11.08
N LYS A 213 -20.42 -8.80 -11.10
CA LYS A 213 -20.52 -10.26 -10.92
C LYS A 213 -21.02 -10.64 -9.53
N ARG A 214 -20.63 -9.92 -8.46
CA ARG A 214 -21.18 -10.14 -7.11
C ARG A 214 -22.65 -9.78 -7.00
N LYS A 215 -23.09 -8.68 -7.61
CA LYS A 215 -24.52 -8.31 -7.67
C LYS A 215 -25.35 -9.37 -8.42
N LYS A 216 -24.83 -9.93 -9.53
CA LYS A 216 -25.50 -10.98 -10.31
C LYS A 216 -25.61 -12.30 -9.54
N LYS A 217 -24.55 -12.71 -8.81
CA LYS A 217 -24.60 -13.92 -7.93
C LYS A 217 -25.58 -13.75 -6.76
N ARG A 218 -25.67 -12.57 -6.15
CA ARG A 218 -26.64 -12.30 -5.07
C ARG A 218 -28.10 -12.29 -5.57
N LYS A 219 -28.34 -11.89 -6.83
CA LYS A 219 -29.68 -11.93 -7.44
C LYS A 219 -30.07 -13.34 -7.89
N ALA A 220 -29.13 -14.22 -8.21
CA ALA A 220 -29.37 -15.60 -8.59
C ALA A 220 -29.53 -16.57 -7.39
N ALA A 221 -29.19 -16.11 -6.18
CA ALA A 221 -29.30 -16.87 -4.93
C ALA A 221 -30.51 -16.44 -4.06
N LYS A 222 -31.36 -15.54 -4.59
CA LYS A 222 -32.69 -15.18 -4.11
C LYS A 222 -33.75 -15.72 -5.07
#